data_ef5353cf4ac625214f3ac4426e34dcdc
#
_entry.id   ef5353cf4ac625214f3ac4426e34dcdc
#
_cell.length_a   1.000
_cell.length_b   1.000
_cell.length_c   1.000
_cell.angle_alpha   90.00
_cell.angle_beta   90.00
_cell.angle_gamma   90.00
#
_symmetry.space_group_name_H-M   'P 1'
#
loop_
_entity.id
_entity.type
_entity.pdbx_description
1 polymer ?
#
loop_
_entity_poly.entity_id
_entity_poly.type
_entity_poly.pdbx_seq_one_letter_code
_entity_poly.pdbx_strand_id
1 'polypeptide(L)'
;KKMSKSDPNENSRITLLDSPDLITKKIKRAKTDSELGLEFGNQLRPEADNLLTIYSIISGLGREKAAEYCKGMGWGKFKPEFTEAMINTLKPIQVKYNELMNDKGELNRVLNKGKTTAQEVSQLTLNRVKKALGFYSTL
;
A
#
# COMPACT_ATOMS: atom_id res chain seq x y z
N LYS A 1 -6.82 -10.17 8.46
CA LYS A 1 -7.10 -10.97 7.24
C LYS A 1 -6.37 -10.34 6.07
N LYS A 2 -5.68 -11.13 5.26
CA LYS A 2 -4.94 -10.62 4.09
C LYS A 2 -5.90 -9.95 3.10
N MET A 3 -5.58 -8.73 2.65
CA MET A 3 -6.30 -8.07 1.56
C MET A 3 -6.08 -8.82 0.25
N SER A 4 -7.14 -9.01 -0.55
CA SER A 4 -7.09 -9.65 -1.85
C SER A 4 -7.61 -8.73 -2.94
N LYS A 5 -6.85 -8.60 -4.04
CA LYS A 5 -7.31 -7.84 -5.22
C LYS A 5 -8.52 -8.48 -5.90
N SER A 6 -8.66 -9.80 -5.78
CA SER A 6 -9.75 -10.58 -6.37
C SER A 6 -10.96 -10.74 -5.46
N ASP A 7 -10.98 -10.13 -4.27
CA ASP A 7 -12.16 -10.12 -3.41
C ASP A 7 -13.25 -9.30 -4.11
N PRO A 8 -14.46 -9.86 -4.32
CA PRO A 8 -15.57 -9.14 -4.95
C PRO A 8 -16.05 -7.94 -4.13
N ASN A 9 -15.77 -7.94 -2.82
CA ASN A 9 -16.09 -6.81 -1.96
C ASN A 9 -14.99 -5.75 -2.01
N GLU A 10 -15.19 -4.68 -2.77
CA GLU A 10 -14.25 -3.57 -2.88
C GLU A 10 -14.00 -2.83 -1.56
N ASN A 11 -14.91 -2.94 -0.57
CA ASN A 11 -14.71 -2.33 0.74
C ASN A 11 -13.69 -3.09 1.61
N SER A 12 -13.25 -4.28 1.19
CA SER A 12 -12.24 -5.08 1.90
C SER A 12 -10.81 -4.55 1.75
N ARG A 13 -10.59 -3.58 0.87
CA ARG A 13 -9.26 -3.03 0.56
C ARG A 13 -9.29 -1.55 0.24
N ILE A 14 -8.18 -0.87 0.50
CA ILE A 14 -7.89 0.46 -0.04
C ILE A 14 -6.84 0.29 -1.13
N THR A 15 -7.12 0.82 -2.32
CA THR A 15 -6.17 0.81 -3.43
C THR A 15 -5.40 2.14 -3.49
N LEU A 16 -4.22 2.12 -4.10
CA LEU A 16 -3.38 3.33 -4.21
C LEU A 16 -4.06 4.48 -4.97
N LEU A 17 -5.02 4.16 -5.84
CA LEU A 17 -5.73 5.13 -6.67
C LEU A 17 -7.16 5.43 -6.20
N ASP A 18 -7.56 4.94 -5.03
CA ASP A 18 -8.86 5.30 -4.46
C ASP A 18 -8.93 6.81 -4.22
N SER A 19 -10.03 7.44 -4.63
CA SER A 19 -10.25 8.85 -4.35
C SER A 19 -10.39 9.13 -2.85
N PRO A 20 -10.12 10.37 -2.38
CA PRO A 20 -10.31 10.74 -0.98
C PRO A 20 -11.70 10.39 -0.43
N ASP A 21 -12.76 10.59 -1.23
CA ASP A 21 -14.13 10.25 -0.87
C ASP A 21 -14.33 8.75 -0.71
N LEU A 22 -13.72 7.96 -1.61
CA LEU A 22 -13.81 6.50 -1.54
C LEU A 22 -13.04 5.95 -0.34
N ILE A 23 -11.85 6.48 -0.06
CA ILE A 23 -11.08 6.15 1.15
C ILE A 23 -11.89 6.45 2.41
N THR A 24 -12.46 7.65 2.49
CA THR A 24 -13.32 8.08 3.61
C THR A 24 -14.49 7.11 3.81
N LYS A 25 -15.18 6.76 2.73
CA LYS A 25 -16.30 5.83 2.75
C LYS A 25 -15.90 4.43 3.22
N LYS A 26 -14.77 3.91 2.74
CA LYS A 26 -14.26 2.60 3.13
C LYS A 26 -13.85 2.55 4.59
N ILE A 27 -13.11 3.56 5.08
CA ILE A 27 -12.69 3.63 6.48
C ILE A 27 -13.90 3.80 7.41
N LYS A 28 -14.86 4.65 7.05
CA LYS A 28 -16.10 4.81 7.82
C LYS A 28 -16.85 3.48 8.00
N ARG A 29 -16.88 2.64 6.95
CA ARG A 29 -17.55 1.33 6.94
C ARG A 29 -16.71 0.20 7.54
N ALA A 30 -15.43 0.41 7.81
CA ALA A 30 -14.58 -0.60 8.42
C ALA A 30 -15.20 -1.09 9.73
N LYS A 31 -15.22 -2.42 9.90
CA LYS A 31 -15.77 -3.07 11.09
C LYS A 31 -14.99 -2.63 12.33
N THR A 32 -15.68 -2.24 13.36
CA THR A 32 -15.16 -1.83 14.67
C THR A 32 -16.11 -2.26 15.77
N ASP A 33 -15.59 -2.37 16.98
CA ASP A 33 -16.36 -2.65 18.19
C ASP A 33 -16.91 -1.36 18.84
N SER A 34 -17.49 -1.47 20.02
CA SER A 34 -18.01 -0.34 20.80
C SER A 34 -17.09 0.12 21.94
N GLU A 35 -15.91 -0.48 22.07
CA GLU A 35 -15.01 -0.21 23.18
C GLU A 35 -14.18 1.07 22.92
N LEU A 36 -13.84 1.73 24.03
CA LEU A 36 -12.95 2.88 24.02
C LEU A 36 -11.49 2.45 24.06
N GLY A 37 -10.66 3.28 23.44
CA GLY A 37 -9.22 3.04 23.35
C GLY A 37 -8.85 2.04 22.23
N LEU A 38 -7.68 2.25 21.64
CA LEU A 38 -7.10 1.33 20.68
C LEU A 38 -5.77 0.82 21.26
N GLU A 39 -5.57 -0.47 21.17
CA GLU A 39 -4.38 -1.14 21.68
C GLU A 39 -3.90 -2.22 20.71
N PHE A 40 -2.62 -2.54 20.80
CA PHE A 40 -2.04 -3.63 20.02
C PHE A 40 -2.15 -4.96 20.76
N GLY A 41 -2.26 -6.05 19.98
CA GLY A 41 -2.13 -7.43 20.49
C GLY A 41 -3.36 -7.96 21.21
N ASN A 42 -4.47 -7.23 21.27
CA ASN A 42 -5.71 -7.74 21.83
C ASN A 42 -6.39 -8.70 20.83
N GLN A 43 -6.31 -10.00 21.11
CA GLN A 43 -6.87 -11.06 20.25
C GLN A 43 -8.40 -10.99 20.13
N LEU A 44 -9.08 -10.36 21.09
CA LEU A 44 -10.53 -10.15 21.04
C LEU A 44 -10.93 -8.97 20.14
N ARG A 45 -9.96 -8.13 19.76
CA ARG A 45 -10.16 -6.92 18.96
C ARG A 45 -9.22 -6.87 17.73
N PRO A 46 -9.23 -7.89 16.87
CA PRO A 46 -8.30 -7.97 15.74
C PRO A 46 -8.45 -6.83 14.73
N GLU A 47 -9.64 -6.25 14.61
CA GLU A 47 -9.90 -5.09 13.76
C GLU A 47 -9.21 -3.82 14.29
N ALA A 48 -9.20 -3.64 15.62
CA ALA A 48 -8.51 -2.52 16.26
C ALA A 48 -7.00 -2.63 16.08
N ASP A 49 -6.42 -3.79 16.36
CA ASP A 49 -5.00 -4.07 16.15
C ASP A 49 -4.59 -3.82 14.68
N ASN A 50 -5.38 -4.29 13.72
CA ASN A 50 -5.12 -4.09 12.29
C ASN A 50 -5.12 -2.60 11.89
N LEU A 51 -6.16 -1.86 12.27
CA LEU A 51 -6.29 -0.45 11.90
C LEU A 51 -5.21 0.41 12.60
N LEU A 52 -4.93 0.13 13.87
CA LEU A 52 -3.87 0.80 14.61
C LEU A 52 -2.48 0.49 14.04
N THR A 53 -2.24 -0.74 13.59
CA THR A 53 -1.00 -1.13 12.92
C THR A 53 -0.79 -0.31 11.65
N ILE A 54 -1.80 -0.20 10.80
CA ILE A 54 -1.71 0.61 9.59
C ILE A 54 -1.48 2.08 9.96
N TYR A 55 -2.24 2.62 10.92
CA TYR A 55 -2.10 4.01 11.37
C TYR A 55 -0.69 4.31 11.89
N SER A 56 -0.09 3.41 12.66
CA SER A 56 1.27 3.60 13.19
C SER A 56 2.34 3.77 12.11
N ILE A 57 2.11 3.15 10.95
CA ILE A 57 3.02 3.23 9.79
C ILE A 57 2.78 4.52 9.01
N ILE A 58 1.52 4.79 8.62
CA ILE A 58 1.19 5.93 7.74
C ILE A 58 1.30 7.29 8.43
N SER A 59 1.11 7.34 9.76
CA SER A 59 1.31 8.56 10.54
C SER A 59 2.78 8.88 10.83
N GLY A 60 3.68 7.92 10.60
CA GLY A 60 5.09 8.06 10.95
C GLY A 60 5.41 8.02 12.45
N LEU A 61 4.41 7.82 13.31
CA LEU A 61 4.60 7.80 14.76
C LEU A 61 5.35 6.56 15.25
N GLY A 62 5.24 5.45 14.52
CA GLY A 62 5.68 4.16 15.01
C GLY A 62 4.73 3.56 16.06
N ARG A 63 4.99 2.30 16.41
CA ARG A 63 4.04 1.49 17.20
C ARG A 63 3.79 2.03 18.61
N GLU A 64 4.85 2.38 19.32
CA GLU A 64 4.75 2.84 20.72
C GLU A 64 4.01 4.17 20.87
N LYS A 65 4.39 5.17 20.07
CA LYS A 65 3.75 6.48 20.10
C LYS A 65 2.30 6.44 19.60
N ALA A 66 2.02 5.61 18.59
CA ALA A 66 0.66 5.41 18.12
C ALA A 66 -0.23 4.75 19.19
N ALA A 67 0.28 3.78 19.95
CA ALA A 67 -0.43 3.17 21.07
C ALA A 67 -0.77 4.21 22.14
N GLU A 68 0.21 5.00 22.56
CA GLU A 68 0.01 6.05 23.58
C GLU A 68 -0.99 7.10 23.10
N TYR A 69 -0.84 7.57 21.87
CA TYR A 69 -1.74 8.58 21.27
C TYR A 69 -3.18 8.10 21.18
N CYS A 70 -3.40 6.83 20.82
CA CYS A 70 -4.73 6.26 20.59
C CYS A 70 -5.35 5.59 21.83
N LYS A 71 -4.63 5.51 22.96
CA LYS A 71 -5.02 4.76 24.16
C LYS A 71 -6.40 5.11 24.73
N GLY A 72 -6.81 6.37 24.67
CA GLY A 72 -8.13 6.82 25.13
C GLY A 72 -9.08 7.20 24.01
N MET A 73 -8.73 6.91 22.77
CA MET A 73 -9.44 7.40 21.60
C MET A 73 -10.60 6.46 21.21
N GLY A 74 -11.78 7.00 21.05
CA GLY A 74 -12.91 6.27 20.47
C GLY A 74 -12.89 6.30 18.95
N TRP A 75 -13.63 5.38 18.33
CA TRP A 75 -13.72 5.23 16.88
C TRP A 75 -14.17 6.49 16.13
N GLY A 76 -15.05 7.27 16.76
CA GLY A 76 -15.53 8.54 16.20
C GLY A 76 -14.43 9.58 15.97
N LYS A 77 -13.36 9.54 16.76
CA LYS A 77 -12.18 10.40 16.61
C LYS A 77 -11.10 9.71 15.76
N PHE A 78 -10.85 8.43 16.00
CA PHE A 78 -9.80 7.70 15.31
C PHE A 78 -10.02 7.58 13.80
N LYS A 79 -11.25 7.21 13.35
CA LYS A 79 -11.51 7.01 11.91
C LYS A 79 -11.27 8.27 11.07
N PRO A 80 -11.69 9.47 11.46
CA PRO A 80 -11.34 10.71 10.76
C PRO A 80 -9.83 10.94 10.69
N GLU A 81 -9.09 10.80 11.79
CA GLU A 81 -7.63 10.99 11.81
C GLU A 81 -6.90 9.93 10.96
N PHE A 82 -7.33 8.68 11.03
CA PHE A 82 -6.82 7.62 10.17
C PHE A 82 -7.09 7.89 8.69
N THR A 83 -8.27 8.42 8.37
CA THR A 83 -8.65 8.80 7.01
C THR A 83 -7.73 9.90 6.48
N GLU A 84 -7.50 10.94 7.26
CA GLU A 84 -6.62 12.05 6.90
C GLU A 84 -5.17 11.58 6.68
N ALA A 85 -4.64 10.78 7.60
CA ALA A 85 -3.30 10.21 7.47
C ALA A 85 -3.18 9.34 6.20
N MET A 86 -4.20 8.52 5.89
CA MET A 86 -4.23 7.69 4.70
C MET A 86 -4.24 8.53 3.41
N ILE A 87 -5.09 9.55 3.34
CA ILE A 87 -5.19 10.45 2.17
C ILE A 87 -3.85 11.18 1.97
N ASN A 88 -3.27 11.72 3.04
CA ASN A 88 -1.99 12.43 2.97
C ASN A 88 -0.83 11.53 2.52
N THR A 89 -0.84 10.27 2.94
CA THR A 89 0.17 9.27 2.53
C THR A 89 0.02 8.90 1.05
N LEU A 90 -1.20 8.74 0.55
CA LEU A 90 -1.44 8.32 -0.83
C LEU A 90 -1.36 9.48 -1.84
N LYS A 91 -1.63 10.71 -1.43
CA LYS A 91 -1.65 11.89 -2.30
C LYS A 91 -0.38 12.06 -3.15
N PRO A 92 0.85 12.02 -2.61
CA PRO A 92 2.05 12.18 -3.44
C PRO A 92 2.22 11.07 -4.47
N ILE A 93 1.80 9.84 -4.15
CA ILE A 93 1.82 8.70 -5.08
C ILE A 93 0.84 8.95 -6.22
N GLN A 94 -0.38 9.41 -5.91
CA GLN A 94 -1.43 9.69 -6.89
C GLN A 94 -1.06 10.87 -7.80
N VAL A 95 -0.45 11.91 -7.25
CA VAL A 95 0.06 13.05 -8.04
C VAL A 95 1.10 12.55 -9.04
N LYS A 96 2.10 11.77 -8.57
CA LYS A 96 3.15 11.25 -9.44
C LYS A 96 2.63 10.27 -10.50
N TYR A 97 1.67 9.44 -10.13
CA TYR A 97 0.98 8.58 -11.08
C TYR A 97 0.30 9.38 -12.19
N ASN A 98 -0.47 10.40 -11.83
CA ASN A 98 -1.19 11.23 -12.80
C ASN A 98 -0.23 12.02 -13.70
N GLU A 99 0.86 12.56 -13.17
CA GLU A 99 1.91 13.20 -13.96
C GLU A 99 2.45 12.26 -15.04
N LEU A 100 2.86 11.04 -14.64
CA LEU A 100 3.41 10.05 -15.56
C LEU A 100 2.39 9.57 -16.59
N MET A 101 1.13 9.39 -16.20
CA MET A 101 0.07 8.96 -17.13
C MET A 101 -0.30 10.03 -18.15
N ASN A 102 -0.14 11.31 -17.80
CA ASN A 102 -0.39 12.43 -18.69
C ASN A 102 0.81 12.75 -19.60
N ASP A 103 2.03 12.36 -19.21
CA ASP A 103 3.24 12.50 -20.03
C ASP A 103 3.70 11.13 -20.58
N LYS A 104 3.14 10.78 -21.75
CA LYS A 104 3.49 9.53 -22.43
C LYS A 104 4.97 9.45 -22.83
N GLY A 105 5.61 10.59 -23.09
CA GLY A 105 7.04 10.65 -23.42
C GLY A 105 7.89 10.23 -22.23
N GLU A 106 7.65 10.83 -21.07
CA GLU A 106 8.34 10.48 -19.82
C GLU A 106 8.02 9.05 -19.38
N LEU A 107 6.77 8.61 -19.49
CA LEU A 107 6.39 7.23 -19.19
C LEU A 107 7.20 6.23 -20.04
N ASN A 108 7.28 6.45 -21.35
CA ASN A 108 8.06 5.60 -22.25
C ASN A 108 9.56 5.64 -21.92
N ARG A 109 10.11 6.80 -21.54
CA ARG A 109 11.51 6.92 -21.12
C ARG A 109 11.81 6.07 -19.88
N VAL A 110 10.94 6.14 -18.87
CA VAL A 110 11.07 5.33 -17.64
C VAL A 110 10.98 3.83 -17.94
N LEU A 111 10.00 3.43 -18.74
CA LEU A 111 9.80 2.03 -19.14
C LEU A 111 10.99 1.49 -19.95
N ASN A 112 11.51 2.28 -20.90
CA ASN A 112 12.67 1.88 -21.70
C ASN A 112 13.94 1.76 -20.86
N LYS A 113 14.16 2.67 -19.91
CA LYS A 113 15.27 2.56 -18.95
C LYS A 113 15.18 1.27 -18.15
N GLY A 114 14.01 0.98 -17.59
CA GLY A 114 13.79 -0.27 -16.83
C GLY A 114 13.99 -1.51 -17.68
N LYS A 115 13.49 -1.51 -18.93
CA LYS A 115 13.69 -2.58 -19.91
C LYS A 115 15.18 -2.84 -20.15
N THR A 116 15.94 -1.79 -20.46
CA THR A 116 17.39 -1.92 -20.72
C THR A 116 18.12 -2.54 -19.53
N THR A 117 17.91 -2.00 -18.33
CA THR A 117 18.52 -2.54 -17.11
C THR A 117 18.14 -4.02 -16.87
N ALA A 118 16.88 -4.36 -17.03
CA ALA A 118 16.43 -5.73 -16.87
C ALA A 118 17.03 -6.67 -17.94
N GLN A 119 17.15 -6.20 -19.18
CA GLN A 119 17.78 -6.98 -20.26
C GLN A 119 19.26 -7.23 -20.01
N GLU A 120 20.02 -6.24 -19.57
CA GLU A 120 21.44 -6.38 -19.23
C GLU A 120 21.66 -7.49 -18.19
N VAL A 121 20.90 -7.47 -17.11
CA VAL A 121 21.00 -8.48 -16.05
C VAL A 121 20.52 -9.86 -16.51
N SER A 122 19.39 -9.94 -17.18
CA SER A 122 18.80 -11.22 -17.61
C SER A 122 19.59 -11.87 -18.73
N GLN A 123 20.18 -11.11 -19.63
CA GLN A 123 20.97 -11.63 -20.75
C GLN A 123 22.20 -12.43 -20.29
N LEU A 124 22.86 -11.98 -19.24
CA LEU A 124 23.98 -12.70 -18.64
C LEU A 124 23.56 -14.11 -18.18
N THR A 125 22.45 -14.18 -17.47
CA THR A 125 21.90 -15.45 -16.99
C THR A 125 21.40 -16.32 -18.14
N LEU A 126 20.70 -15.74 -19.11
CA LEU A 126 20.19 -16.45 -20.28
C LEU A 126 21.34 -17.07 -21.10
N ASN A 127 22.43 -16.33 -21.31
CA ASN A 127 23.59 -16.82 -22.03
C ASN A 127 24.26 -18.00 -21.29
N ARG A 128 24.35 -17.93 -19.96
CA ARG A 128 24.86 -19.05 -19.14
C ARG A 128 24.00 -20.29 -19.28
N VAL A 129 22.70 -20.14 -19.23
CA VAL A 129 21.73 -21.24 -19.39
C VAL A 129 21.83 -21.84 -20.79
N LYS A 130 21.82 -21.01 -21.83
CA LYS A 130 21.97 -21.48 -23.23
C LYS A 130 23.24 -22.26 -23.41
N LYS A 131 24.38 -21.78 -22.90
CA LYS A 131 25.67 -22.48 -22.97
C LYS A 131 25.63 -23.80 -22.23
N ALA A 132 25.05 -23.86 -21.04
CA ALA A 132 24.95 -25.10 -20.25
C ALA A 132 24.08 -26.16 -20.92
N LEU A 133 23.03 -25.76 -21.65
CA LEU A 133 22.12 -26.63 -22.37
C LEU A 133 22.57 -26.96 -23.81
N GLY A 134 23.71 -26.42 -24.27
CA GLY A 134 24.21 -26.64 -25.62
C GLY A 134 23.42 -25.94 -26.73
N PHE A 135 22.62 -24.91 -26.38
CA PHE A 135 21.97 -24.10 -27.40
C PHE A 135 22.96 -23.20 -28.14
N TYR A 136 22.78 -23.11 -29.45
CA TYR A 136 23.58 -22.21 -30.29
C TYR A 136 23.29 -20.75 -29.86
N SER A 137 24.34 -19.99 -29.49
CA SER A 137 24.26 -18.54 -29.28
C SER A 137 24.97 -17.89 -30.47
N THR A 138 24.22 -17.14 -31.27
CA THR A 138 24.85 -16.16 -32.18
C THR A 138 25.63 -15.15 -31.34
N LEU A 139 26.94 -15.05 -31.63
CA LEU A 139 27.84 -14.01 -31.08
C LEU A 139 27.30 -12.62 -31.38
#